data_04013963daf3cb017ac9d4bdf3c44c3c
#
_entry.id   04013963daf3cb017ac9d4bdf3c44c3c
#
_cell.length_a   1.000
_cell.length_b   1.000
_cell.length_c   1.000
_cell.angle_alpha   90.00
_cell.angle_beta   90.00
_cell.angle_gamma   90.00
#
_symmetry.space_group_name_H-M   'P 1'
#
loop_
_entity.id
_entity.type
_entity.pdbx_description
1 polymer ?
#
loop_
_entity_poly.entity_id
_entity_poly.type
_entity_poly.pdbx_seq_one_letter_code
_entity_poly.pdbx_strand_id
1 'polypeptide(L)'
;MKLRIGVALILAVTAAGQARAQQVDPVQAIRFLDKDGDGKCNLNEYLNFQAGRFVQSDADADNALQYGEFKDSLQGRAKLTAQRTFDAFNIEENRKSLTRREFLGYHAYVFKEYVDTDGDGFMSVEEWTKLTASLN
;
A
#
# COMPACT_ATOMS: atom_id res chain seq x y z
N MET A 1 -19.72 7.69 9.21
CA MET A 1 -19.55 6.28 8.84
C MET A 1 -18.12 6.08 8.34
N LYS A 2 -17.25 5.46 9.11
CA LYS A 2 -15.88 5.21 8.68
C LYS A 2 -15.90 4.17 7.57
N LEU A 3 -15.43 4.55 6.39
CA LEU A 3 -15.24 3.64 5.27
C LEU A 3 -14.19 2.59 5.69
N ARG A 4 -14.63 1.36 5.93
CA ARG A 4 -13.69 0.25 6.14
C ARG A 4 -13.03 -0.08 4.80
N ILE A 5 -11.91 0.57 4.53
CA ILE A 5 -11.05 0.27 3.40
C ILE A 5 -10.10 -0.82 3.88
N GLY A 6 -10.12 -1.96 3.20
CA GLY A 6 -9.16 -3.02 3.49
C GLY A 6 -7.75 -2.51 3.16
N VAL A 7 -6.90 -2.43 4.16
CA VAL A 7 -5.52 -2.00 4.00
C VAL A 7 -4.70 -3.20 3.53
N ALA A 8 -4.11 -3.10 2.36
CA ALA A 8 -3.16 -4.09 1.87
C ALA A 8 -1.78 -3.45 1.79
N LEU A 9 -1.01 -3.71 2.81
CA LEU A 9 0.42 -3.44 2.79
C LEU A 9 1.13 -4.78 2.66
N ILE A 10 1.69 -5.10 1.50
CA ILE A 10 2.50 -6.29 1.34
C ILE A 10 3.80 -5.95 0.66
N LEU A 11 4.86 -6.15 1.41
CA LEU A 11 6.18 -6.40 0.90
C LEU A 11 6.22 -7.87 0.44
N ALA A 12 5.81 -8.12 -0.80
CA ALA A 12 6.11 -9.39 -1.43
C ALA A 12 7.56 -9.34 -1.89
N VAL A 13 8.47 -9.75 -1.03
CA VAL A 13 9.78 -10.20 -1.47
C VAL A 13 9.58 -11.61 -1.99
N THR A 14 9.34 -11.74 -3.28
CA THR A 14 9.33 -13.04 -3.95
C THR A 14 10.76 -13.53 -4.08
N ALA A 15 11.21 -14.30 -3.12
CA ALA A 15 12.25 -15.28 -3.37
C ALA A 15 11.60 -16.42 -4.15
N ALA A 16 12.06 -16.69 -5.37
CA ALA A 16 11.57 -17.76 -6.21
C ALA A 16 11.64 -19.12 -5.48
N GLY A 17 10.48 -19.77 -5.33
CA GLY A 17 10.38 -21.19 -5.01
C GLY A 17 10.16 -21.54 -3.54
N GLN A 18 9.01 -21.25 -2.99
CA GLN A 18 8.20 -22.08 -2.10
C GLN A 18 7.00 -21.32 -1.56
N ALA A 19 5.80 -21.85 -1.74
CA ALA A 19 4.54 -21.29 -1.30
C ALA A 19 4.35 -21.43 0.22
N ARG A 20 5.04 -20.58 0.98
CA ARG A 20 4.65 -20.15 2.32
C ARG A 20 4.79 -18.65 2.32
N ALA A 21 3.71 -17.94 2.64
CA ALA A 21 3.78 -16.54 2.96
C ALA A 21 4.78 -16.37 4.11
N GLN A 22 6.04 -16.09 3.79
CA GLN A 22 7.02 -15.75 4.80
C GLN A 22 6.57 -14.43 5.40
N GLN A 23 6.22 -14.48 6.66
CA GLN A 23 6.03 -13.28 7.46
C GLN A 23 7.35 -12.51 7.41
N VAL A 24 7.35 -11.38 6.71
CA VAL A 24 8.53 -10.51 6.66
C VAL A 24 8.77 -10.00 8.08
N ASP A 25 9.99 -10.16 8.57
CA ASP A 25 10.41 -9.61 9.86
C ASP A 25 10.12 -8.10 9.87
N PRO A 26 9.32 -7.60 10.83
CA PRO A 26 8.96 -6.18 10.90
C PRO A 26 10.16 -5.23 10.92
N VAL A 27 11.24 -5.60 11.55
CA VAL A 27 12.47 -4.80 11.61
C VAL A 27 13.12 -4.70 10.23
N GLN A 28 13.16 -5.81 9.49
CA GLN A 28 13.71 -5.82 8.13
C GLN A 28 12.80 -5.04 7.16
N ALA A 29 11.48 -5.13 7.35
CA ALA A 29 10.53 -4.37 6.54
C ALA A 29 10.74 -2.86 6.71
N ILE A 30 10.84 -2.38 7.94
CA ILE A 30 11.11 -0.96 8.21
C ILE A 30 12.46 -0.55 7.63
N ARG A 31 13.53 -1.33 7.83
CA ARG A 31 14.86 -1.05 7.24
C ARG A 31 14.84 -0.94 5.72
N PHE A 32 14.02 -1.72 5.06
CA PHE A 32 13.90 -1.66 3.61
C PHE A 32 13.26 -0.36 3.14
N LEU A 33 12.28 0.15 3.88
CA LEU A 33 11.55 1.38 3.59
C LEU A 33 12.32 2.63 4.03
N ASP A 34 13.02 2.53 5.16
CA ASP A 34 13.84 3.59 5.75
C ASP A 34 15.04 3.91 4.86
N LYS A 35 14.97 5.02 4.15
CA LYS A 35 16.03 5.46 3.23
C LYS A 35 17.00 6.44 3.84
N ASP A 36 16.58 7.16 4.88
CA ASP A 36 17.42 8.12 5.58
C ASP A 36 18.14 7.53 6.81
N GLY A 37 17.81 6.30 7.21
CA GLY A 37 18.49 5.57 8.26
C GLY A 37 18.08 5.97 9.68
N ASP A 38 16.90 6.61 9.84
CA ASP A 38 16.41 7.03 11.16
C ASP A 38 15.70 5.92 11.95
N GLY A 39 15.56 4.73 11.37
CA GLY A 39 14.95 3.56 11.99
C GLY A 39 13.42 3.52 11.90
N LYS A 40 12.81 4.43 11.18
CA LYS A 40 11.37 4.56 10.97
C LYS A 40 11.06 4.73 9.49
N CYS A 41 9.79 4.66 9.14
CA CYS A 41 9.36 4.95 7.78
C CYS A 41 8.42 6.15 7.79
N ASN A 42 8.85 7.27 7.21
CA ASN A 42 8.01 8.45 7.06
C ASN A 42 7.07 8.33 5.86
N LEU A 43 6.13 9.28 5.73
CA LEU A 43 5.16 9.28 4.63
C LEU A 43 5.84 9.31 3.24
N ASN A 44 6.91 10.08 3.07
CA ASN A 44 7.60 10.17 1.78
C ASN A 44 8.26 8.85 1.40
N GLU A 45 8.88 8.16 2.34
CA GLU A 45 9.47 6.84 2.12
C GLU A 45 8.41 5.80 1.78
N TYR A 46 7.30 5.82 2.51
CA TYR A 46 6.15 4.99 2.23
C TYR A 46 5.58 5.24 0.81
N LEU A 47 5.39 6.50 0.44
CA LEU A 47 4.87 6.86 -0.88
C LEU A 47 5.86 6.55 -2.01
N ASN A 48 7.16 6.68 -1.79
CA ASN A 48 8.19 6.27 -2.75
C ASN A 48 8.13 4.76 -3.02
N PHE A 49 7.93 3.96 -2.00
CA PHE A 49 7.71 2.53 -2.15
C PHE A 49 6.43 2.24 -2.95
N GLN A 50 5.33 2.91 -2.63
CA GLN A 50 4.07 2.74 -3.35
C GLN A 50 4.15 3.22 -4.80
N ALA A 51 4.95 4.23 -5.11
CA ALA A 51 5.21 4.67 -6.48
C ALA A 51 5.91 3.58 -7.32
N GLY A 52 6.83 2.84 -6.71
CA GLY A 52 7.41 1.65 -7.35
C GLY A 52 6.39 0.55 -7.60
N ARG A 53 5.48 0.33 -6.67
CA ARG A 53 4.37 -0.63 -6.83
C ARG A 53 3.38 -0.22 -7.92
N PHE A 54 3.12 1.08 -8.06
CA PHE A 54 2.30 1.59 -9.17
C PHE A 54 2.88 1.15 -10.52
N VAL A 55 4.18 1.37 -10.73
CA VAL A 55 4.86 0.97 -11.98
C VAL A 55 4.80 -0.54 -12.21
N GLN A 56 4.92 -1.35 -11.17
CA GLN A 56 4.83 -2.82 -11.27
C GLN A 56 3.40 -3.29 -11.58
N SER A 57 2.41 -2.55 -11.16
CA SER A 57 0.99 -2.90 -11.34
C SER A 57 0.43 -2.43 -12.68
N ASP A 58 1.03 -1.40 -13.27
CA ASP A 58 0.70 -0.86 -14.60
C ASP A 58 1.26 -1.80 -15.68
N ALA A 59 0.50 -2.84 -16.00
CA ALA A 59 0.94 -3.93 -16.87
C ALA A 59 1.05 -3.51 -18.34
N ASP A 60 0.23 -2.57 -18.78
CA ASP A 60 0.24 -2.05 -20.16
C ASP A 60 1.10 -0.79 -20.33
N ALA A 61 1.68 -0.29 -19.24
CA ALA A 61 2.56 0.88 -19.20
C ALA A 61 1.91 2.18 -19.76
N ASP A 62 0.60 2.33 -19.56
CA ASP A 62 -0.15 3.52 -19.96
C ASP A 62 -0.11 4.64 -18.90
N ASN A 63 0.61 4.42 -17.81
CA ASN A 63 0.79 5.33 -16.67
C ASN A 63 -0.51 5.60 -15.89
N ALA A 64 -1.41 4.65 -15.90
CA ALA A 64 -2.64 4.64 -15.12
C ALA A 64 -2.96 3.20 -14.69
N LEU A 65 -3.77 2.99 -13.67
CA LEU A 65 -4.23 1.66 -13.29
C LEU A 65 -5.71 1.51 -13.61
N GLN A 66 -6.05 0.63 -14.54
CA GLN A 66 -7.42 0.19 -14.72
C GLN A 66 -7.87 -0.60 -13.49
N TYR A 67 -9.17 -0.77 -13.33
CA TYR A 67 -9.71 -1.46 -12.16
C TYR A 67 -9.08 -2.84 -11.92
N GLY A 68 -8.85 -3.62 -12.98
CA GLY A 68 -8.22 -4.94 -12.88
C GLY A 68 -6.80 -4.86 -12.31
N GLU A 69 -5.98 -3.96 -12.83
CA GLU A 69 -4.60 -3.74 -12.37
C GLU A 69 -4.56 -3.23 -10.92
N PHE A 70 -5.44 -2.28 -10.58
CA PHE A 70 -5.59 -1.81 -9.22
C PHE A 70 -6.00 -2.95 -8.27
N LYS A 71 -7.01 -3.73 -8.63
CA LYS A 71 -7.46 -4.87 -7.84
C LYS A 71 -6.35 -5.90 -7.65
N ASP A 72 -5.56 -6.19 -8.68
CA ASP A 72 -4.44 -7.12 -8.61
C ASP A 72 -3.28 -6.59 -7.77
N SER A 73 -3.13 -5.27 -7.66
CA SER A 73 -2.16 -4.63 -6.77
C SER A 73 -2.51 -4.80 -5.28
N LEU A 74 -3.77 -5.08 -4.96
CA LEU A 74 -4.25 -5.26 -3.60
C LEU A 74 -4.10 -6.72 -3.15
N GLN A 75 -4.08 -6.93 -1.84
CA GLN A 75 -3.98 -8.28 -1.28
C GLN A 75 -4.98 -8.48 -0.13
N GLY A 76 -5.24 -9.75 0.17
CA GLY A 76 -6.09 -10.13 1.28
C GLY A 76 -7.48 -9.49 1.21
N ARG A 77 -7.95 -9.02 2.35
CA ARG A 77 -9.29 -8.40 2.49
C ARG A 77 -9.46 -7.12 1.69
N ALA A 78 -8.39 -6.43 1.31
CA ALA A 78 -8.47 -5.23 0.49
C ALA A 78 -9.08 -5.50 -0.90
N LYS A 79 -8.87 -6.70 -1.45
CA LYS A 79 -9.52 -7.11 -2.70
C LYS A 79 -11.04 -7.13 -2.62
N LEU A 80 -11.61 -7.40 -1.45
CA LEU A 80 -13.07 -7.44 -1.24
C LEU A 80 -13.72 -6.06 -1.34
N THR A 81 -12.96 -5.01 -1.08
CA THR A 81 -13.42 -3.61 -1.15
C THR A 81 -12.83 -2.84 -2.33
N ALA A 82 -12.14 -3.53 -3.24
CA ALA A 82 -11.40 -2.92 -4.35
C ALA A 82 -12.26 -1.96 -5.19
N GLN A 83 -13.49 -2.36 -5.54
CA GLN A 83 -14.37 -1.51 -6.34
C GLN A 83 -14.72 -0.21 -5.61
N ARG A 84 -15.11 -0.31 -4.35
CA ARG A 84 -15.45 0.87 -3.54
C ARG A 84 -14.27 1.80 -3.36
N THR A 85 -13.09 1.25 -3.15
CA THR A 85 -11.84 2.03 -3.03
C THR A 85 -11.49 2.70 -4.36
N PHE A 86 -11.57 1.97 -5.46
CA PHE A 86 -11.33 2.50 -6.79
C PHE A 86 -12.25 3.69 -7.08
N ASP A 87 -13.54 3.55 -6.86
CA ASP A 87 -14.52 4.60 -7.11
C ASP A 87 -14.32 5.82 -6.21
N ALA A 88 -13.90 5.60 -4.94
CA ALA A 88 -13.69 6.68 -3.98
C ALA A 88 -12.48 7.56 -4.31
N PHE A 89 -11.42 6.99 -4.90
CA PHE A 89 -10.18 7.71 -5.21
C PHE A 89 -10.03 8.09 -6.69
N ASN A 90 -10.86 7.56 -7.57
CA ASN A 90 -10.92 7.88 -9.00
C ASN A 90 -11.76 9.13 -9.22
N ILE A 91 -11.20 10.29 -8.92
CA ILE A 91 -11.90 11.58 -8.87
C ILE A 91 -11.56 12.50 -10.03
N GLU A 92 -10.51 12.22 -10.80
CA GLU A 92 -10.13 13.00 -11.97
C GLU A 92 -11.09 12.70 -13.16
N GLU A 93 -11.04 13.52 -14.21
CA GLU A 93 -11.99 13.44 -15.34
C GLU A 93 -12.03 12.07 -16.03
N ASN A 94 -10.88 11.37 -16.09
CA ASN A 94 -10.81 10.03 -16.64
C ASN A 94 -11.13 8.97 -15.58
N ARG A 95 -12.38 8.75 -15.30
CA ARG A 95 -12.86 7.77 -14.29
C ARG A 95 -12.71 6.30 -14.67
N LYS A 96 -12.03 5.98 -15.77
CA LYS A 96 -11.79 4.60 -16.21
C LYS A 96 -10.55 3.98 -15.57
N SER A 97 -9.64 4.81 -15.08
CA SER A 97 -8.38 4.38 -14.49
C SER A 97 -7.93 5.33 -13.39
N LEU A 98 -7.16 4.81 -12.43
CA LEU A 98 -6.49 5.63 -11.43
C LEU A 98 -5.20 6.19 -11.99
N THR A 99 -5.06 7.50 -11.94
CA THR A 99 -3.77 8.15 -12.19
C THR A 99 -2.78 7.82 -11.07
N ARG A 100 -1.49 7.98 -11.34
CA ARG A 100 -0.45 7.85 -10.30
C ARG A 100 -0.73 8.74 -9.09
N ARG A 101 -1.20 9.96 -9.32
CA ARG A 101 -1.57 10.91 -8.28
C ARG A 101 -2.70 10.40 -7.40
N GLU A 102 -3.75 9.85 -7.99
CA GLU A 102 -4.88 9.28 -7.27
C GLU A 102 -4.48 8.03 -6.48
N PHE A 103 -3.66 7.16 -7.07
CA PHE A 103 -3.11 5.99 -6.39
C PHE A 103 -2.25 6.38 -5.17
N LEU A 104 -1.37 7.35 -5.31
CA LEU A 104 -0.57 7.85 -4.19
C LEU A 104 -1.42 8.59 -3.17
N GLY A 105 -2.47 9.27 -3.59
CA GLY A 105 -3.47 9.90 -2.70
C GLY A 105 -4.18 8.85 -1.83
N TYR A 106 -4.56 7.72 -2.41
CA TYR A 106 -5.09 6.58 -1.67
C TYR A 106 -4.09 6.08 -0.61
N HIS A 107 -2.85 5.88 -0.99
CA HIS A 107 -1.82 5.39 -0.06
C HIS A 107 -1.44 6.42 1.02
N ALA A 108 -1.48 7.71 0.72
CA ALA A 108 -1.33 8.75 1.73
C ALA A 108 -2.47 8.73 2.76
N TYR A 109 -3.69 8.51 2.31
CA TYR A 109 -4.85 8.30 3.19
C TYR A 109 -4.66 7.05 4.06
N VAL A 110 -4.27 5.94 3.47
CA VAL A 110 -3.99 4.69 4.20
C VAL A 110 -2.92 4.91 5.26
N PHE A 111 -1.84 5.61 4.93
CA PHE A 111 -0.78 5.91 5.89
C PHE A 111 -1.31 6.66 7.11
N LYS A 112 -2.03 7.74 6.89
CA LYS A 112 -2.54 8.61 7.97
C LYS A 112 -3.62 7.96 8.83
N GLU A 113 -4.48 7.14 8.23
CA GLU A 113 -5.64 6.59 8.93
C GLU A 113 -5.40 5.22 9.56
N TYR A 114 -4.46 4.45 9.02
CA TYR A 114 -4.28 3.04 9.39
C TYR A 114 -2.85 2.62 9.72
N VAL A 115 -1.86 3.34 9.24
CA VAL A 115 -0.44 2.99 9.41
C VAL A 115 0.15 3.76 10.58
N ASP A 116 0.17 5.07 10.49
CA ASP A 116 0.60 5.99 11.55
C ASP A 116 -0.53 6.15 12.57
N THR A 117 -0.64 5.21 13.49
CA THR A 117 -1.77 5.13 14.41
C THR A 117 -1.67 6.07 15.60
N ASP A 118 -0.46 6.49 15.96
CA ASP A 118 -0.21 7.45 17.02
C ASP A 118 -0.08 8.90 16.53
N GLY A 119 -0.05 9.10 15.20
CA GLY A 119 -0.01 10.43 14.59
C GLY A 119 1.35 11.12 14.67
N ASP A 120 2.43 10.39 14.88
CA ASP A 120 3.78 10.95 14.96
C ASP A 120 4.45 11.23 13.60
N GLY A 121 3.78 10.86 12.50
CA GLY A 121 4.26 11.05 11.13
C GLY A 121 5.13 9.94 10.59
N PHE A 122 5.28 8.85 11.34
CA PHE A 122 6.12 7.71 10.99
C PHE A 122 5.36 6.39 11.16
N MET A 123 5.81 5.37 10.46
CA MET A 123 5.45 4.00 10.74
C MET A 123 6.58 3.34 11.52
N SER A 124 6.28 2.94 12.74
CA SER A 124 7.18 2.19 13.62
C SER A 124 7.11 0.69 13.37
N VAL A 125 8.07 -0.05 13.89
CA VAL A 125 8.04 -1.53 13.90
C VAL A 125 6.77 -2.06 14.59
N GLU A 126 6.33 -1.40 15.67
CA GLU A 126 5.12 -1.79 16.39
C GLU A 126 3.86 -1.61 15.56
N GLU A 127 3.72 -0.48 14.88
CA GLU A 127 2.60 -0.20 13.99
C GLU A 127 2.56 -1.13 12.79
N TRP A 128 3.73 -1.42 12.18
CA TRP A 128 3.83 -2.44 11.15
C TRP A 128 3.34 -3.80 11.64
N THR A 129 3.76 -4.22 12.83
CA THR A 129 3.37 -5.51 13.40
C THR A 129 1.86 -5.58 13.64
N LYS A 130 1.26 -4.52 14.19
CA LYS A 130 -0.19 -4.44 14.40
C LYS A 130 -0.96 -4.46 13.07
N LEU A 131 -0.48 -3.73 12.08
CA LEU A 131 -1.09 -3.66 10.76
C LEU A 131 -1.11 -5.05 10.10
N THR A 132 0.03 -5.73 10.06
CA THR A 132 0.15 -7.05 9.43
C THR A 132 -0.66 -8.13 10.16
N ALA A 133 -0.76 -8.07 11.49
CA ALA A 133 -1.61 -8.95 12.28
C ALA A 133 -3.11 -8.76 11.96
N SER A 134 -3.52 -7.55 11.61
CA SER A 134 -4.92 -7.26 11.25
C SER A 134 -5.33 -7.74 9.86
N LEU A 135 -4.36 -8.10 9.01
CA LEU A 135 -4.60 -8.57 7.64
C LEU A 135 -4.79 -10.10 7.55
N ASN A 136 -4.44 -10.83 8.58
CA ASN A 136 -4.64 -12.27 8.71
C ASN A 136 -5.98 -12.55 9.40
#